data_deb70e30f8ee702b9828d0619ec70f0d
#
_entry.id   deb70e30f8ee702b9828d0619ec70f0d
#
_cell.length_a   1.000
_cell.length_b   1.000
_cell.length_c   1.000
_cell.angle_alpha   90.00
_cell.angle_beta   90.00
_cell.angle_gamma   90.00
#
_symmetry.space_group_name_H-M   'P 1'
#
loop_
_entity.id
_entity.type
_entity.pdbx_description
1 polymer ?
#
loop_
_entity_poly.entity_id
_entity_poly.type
_entity_poly.pdbx_seq_one_letter_code
_entity_poly.pdbx_strand_id
1 'polypeptide(L)'
;MANHFVTVKEFARTALPRLMEHLVFPNLIYKDFSDDFASMKGDTVQVRKPVVFSAREFDAAQGVSTSDIVESTVDVSLDKIATVDVGVEALQGATSMDDLTRLFVEPAAAALAQKINQDGMQLYQDVFNHVGTAGVTPATLDAFAQARKALNRQKAPVSGRAALWDPEADAAFTALDPIVHAEKCGSVQALREGAIGRVMGMDNYMSQAVCRHTAGSLAAASGDITVSGAHTAGGDALTLTGTTLTGTLKKGDLIDVAGGSFTVTHDAAVAEGKIVCRVAPALPALSGGEKVSLAGSHTANLCFHPMAFAFVTRPLPA
;
A
#
# COMPACT_ATOMS: atom_id res chain seq x y z
N MET A 1 30.62 -27.55 33.42
CA MET A 1 30.91 -26.96 32.09
C MET A 1 29.91 -25.83 31.92
N ALA A 2 30.38 -24.59 31.81
CA ALA A 2 29.53 -23.44 31.65
C ALA A 2 28.94 -23.49 30.23
N ASN A 3 27.62 -23.54 30.12
CA ASN A 3 26.93 -23.42 28.83
C ASN A 3 27.24 -22.03 28.26
N HIS A 4 28.01 -21.98 27.17
CA HIS A 4 28.18 -20.78 26.39
C HIS A 4 26.86 -20.53 25.64
N PHE A 5 26.01 -19.71 26.23
CA PHE A 5 24.84 -19.20 25.50
C PHE A 5 25.34 -18.33 24.37
N VAL A 6 24.79 -18.57 23.18
CA VAL A 6 24.95 -17.68 22.02
C VAL A 6 24.61 -16.29 22.46
N THR A 7 25.54 -15.37 22.29
CA THR A 7 25.27 -13.98 22.66
C THR A 7 24.14 -13.45 21.80
N VAL A 8 23.26 -12.62 22.37
CA VAL A 8 22.16 -11.94 21.66
C VAL A 8 22.64 -11.32 20.35
N LYS A 9 23.92 -10.88 20.31
CA LYS A 9 24.58 -10.37 19.10
C LYS A 9 24.72 -11.38 17.96
N GLU A 10 25.10 -12.63 18.28
CA GLU A 10 25.28 -13.69 17.25
C GLU A 10 23.91 -14.12 16.72
N PHE A 11 22.91 -14.22 17.61
CA PHE A 11 21.55 -14.49 17.22
C PHE A 11 21.00 -13.40 16.27
N ALA A 12 21.16 -12.12 16.61
CA ALA A 12 20.76 -11.01 15.78
C ALA A 12 21.50 -10.97 14.42
N ARG A 13 22.80 -11.31 14.39
CA ARG A 13 23.57 -11.37 13.15
C ARG A 13 23.08 -12.46 12.20
N THR A 14 22.59 -13.57 12.72
CA THR A 14 22.06 -14.67 11.91
C THR A 14 20.62 -14.41 11.49
N ALA A 15 19.80 -13.80 12.35
CA ALA A 15 18.39 -13.49 12.07
C ALA A 15 18.21 -12.39 11.02
N LEU A 16 19.06 -11.36 11.03
CA LEU A 16 18.90 -10.19 10.15
C LEU A 16 18.96 -10.52 8.65
N PRO A 17 19.92 -11.29 8.12
CA PRO A 17 19.94 -11.68 6.71
C PRO A 17 18.70 -12.50 6.32
N ARG A 18 18.27 -13.42 7.18
CA ARG A 18 17.06 -14.23 6.93
C ARG A 18 15.79 -13.38 6.90
N LEU A 19 15.68 -12.40 7.80
CA LEU A 19 14.60 -11.43 7.78
C LEU A 19 14.57 -10.67 6.45
N MET A 20 15.71 -10.19 5.97
CA MET A 20 15.80 -9.43 4.72
C MET A 20 15.45 -10.27 3.50
N GLU A 21 15.74 -11.56 3.47
CA GLU A 21 15.38 -12.48 2.40
C GLU A 21 13.85 -12.64 2.26
N HIS A 22 13.11 -12.59 3.36
CA HIS A 22 11.65 -12.76 3.39
C HIS A 22 10.87 -11.47 3.19
N LEU A 23 11.52 -10.30 3.20
CA LEU A 23 10.87 -9.01 2.99
C LEU A 23 10.63 -8.76 1.49
N VAL A 24 9.37 -8.74 1.05
CA VAL A 24 9.00 -8.41 -0.33
C VAL A 24 8.64 -6.93 -0.45
N PHE A 25 7.55 -6.49 0.19
CA PHE A 25 7.05 -5.12 0.09
C PHE A 25 8.08 -4.06 0.52
N PRO A 26 8.77 -4.17 1.67
CA PRO A 26 9.75 -3.18 2.07
C PRO A 26 10.93 -3.03 1.11
N ASN A 27 11.26 -4.09 0.34
CA ASN A 27 12.36 -4.02 -0.63
C ASN A 27 12.00 -3.25 -1.91
N LEU A 28 10.73 -2.99 -2.16
CA LEU A 28 10.21 -2.29 -3.33
C LEU A 28 9.88 -0.81 -3.09
N ILE A 29 10.03 -0.33 -1.86
CA ILE A 29 9.66 1.02 -1.45
C ILE A 29 10.88 1.82 -0.98
N TYR A 30 10.68 3.13 -0.78
CA TYR A 30 11.74 4.06 -0.41
C TYR A 30 12.19 3.87 1.05
N LYS A 31 13.51 3.80 1.30
CA LYS A 31 14.11 3.50 2.62
C LYS A 31 15.10 4.54 3.14
N ASP A 32 15.40 5.59 2.41
CA ASP A 32 16.55 6.48 2.68
C ASP A 32 16.38 7.35 3.94
N PHE A 33 15.23 7.27 4.63
CA PHE A 33 15.00 8.04 5.85
C PHE A 33 15.45 7.34 7.14
N SER A 34 15.96 6.12 7.07
CA SER A 34 16.38 5.35 8.25
C SER A 34 17.57 6.01 8.99
N ASP A 35 18.46 6.70 8.27
CA ASP A 35 19.61 7.39 8.85
C ASP A 35 19.20 8.63 9.64
N ASP A 36 18.16 9.35 9.21
CA ASP A 36 17.62 10.49 9.92
C ASP A 36 17.03 10.10 11.28
N PHE A 37 16.38 8.94 11.36
CA PHE A 37 15.86 8.39 12.63
C PHE A 37 16.95 7.91 13.57
N ALA A 38 18.09 7.48 13.07
CA ALA A 38 19.22 7.05 13.90
C ALA A 38 19.85 8.23 14.67
N SER A 39 19.79 9.43 14.12
CA SER A 39 20.43 10.64 14.67
C SER A 39 19.53 11.51 15.53
N MET A 40 18.19 11.40 15.41
CA MET A 40 17.23 12.26 16.13
C MET A 40 16.74 11.63 17.42
N LYS A 41 16.61 12.47 18.48
CA LYS A 41 15.91 12.11 19.70
C LYS A 41 14.42 12.37 19.48
N GLY A 42 13.65 11.33 19.23
CA GLY A 42 12.20 11.44 19.07
C GLY A 42 11.64 10.29 18.22
N ASP A 43 10.34 10.08 18.31
CA ASP A 43 9.63 9.03 17.57
C ASP A 43 9.02 9.52 16.26
N THR A 44 9.24 10.80 15.90
CA THR A 44 8.68 11.42 14.69
C THR A 44 9.75 12.15 13.92
N VAL A 45 9.83 11.88 12.61
CA VAL A 45 10.71 12.59 11.65
C VAL A 45 9.86 13.28 10.59
N GLN A 46 10.23 14.52 10.29
CA GLN A 46 9.60 15.30 9.24
C GLN A 46 10.28 15.03 7.91
N VAL A 47 9.56 14.38 7.01
CA VAL A 47 10.02 14.10 5.65
C VAL A 47 9.54 15.22 4.72
N ARG A 48 10.47 15.84 3.98
CA ARG A 48 10.14 16.87 3.00
C ARG A 48 9.47 16.25 1.78
N LYS A 49 8.35 16.81 1.37
CA LYS A 49 7.74 16.46 0.08
C LYS A 49 8.56 17.06 -1.07
N PRO A 50 8.64 16.37 -2.23
CA PRO A 50 9.23 16.97 -3.42
C PRO A 50 8.51 18.27 -3.79
N VAL A 51 9.27 19.32 -4.07
CA VAL A 51 8.71 20.59 -4.50
C VAL A 51 8.23 20.47 -5.95
N VAL A 52 7.02 20.91 -6.22
CA VAL A 52 6.44 20.93 -7.56
C VAL A 52 6.57 22.32 -8.15
N PHE A 53 7.33 22.44 -9.23
CA PHE A 53 7.47 23.69 -9.99
C PHE A 53 6.48 23.71 -11.15
N SER A 54 5.84 24.87 -11.38
CA SER A 54 5.06 25.13 -12.58
C SER A 54 5.87 26.01 -13.55
N ALA A 55 6.12 25.50 -14.75
CA ALA A 55 6.71 26.33 -15.81
C ALA A 55 5.64 27.28 -16.38
N ARG A 56 6.04 28.52 -16.62
CA ARG A 56 5.23 29.53 -17.30
C ARG A 56 5.92 30.00 -18.56
N GLU A 57 5.17 30.42 -19.55
CA GLU A 57 5.72 31.12 -20.70
C GLU A 57 6.23 32.49 -20.26
N PHE A 58 7.37 32.90 -20.82
CA PHE A 58 7.96 34.19 -20.54
C PHE A 58 7.15 35.28 -21.28
N ASP A 59 6.65 36.23 -20.51
CA ASP A 59 6.03 37.46 -21.05
C ASP A 59 7.00 38.63 -20.91
N ALA A 60 7.45 39.17 -22.06
CA ALA A 60 8.38 40.26 -22.10
C ALA A 60 7.83 41.58 -21.48
N ALA A 61 6.51 41.73 -21.40
CA ALA A 61 5.84 42.89 -20.80
C ALA A 61 5.83 42.85 -19.27
N GLN A 62 5.73 41.64 -18.71
CA GLN A 62 5.67 41.41 -17.25
C GLN A 62 7.02 41.07 -16.63
N GLY A 63 8.02 40.72 -17.43
CA GLY A 63 9.33 40.33 -16.96
C GLY A 63 9.37 39.00 -16.21
N VAL A 64 10.46 38.76 -15.47
CA VAL A 64 10.62 37.56 -14.65
C VAL A 64 9.91 37.77 -13.31
N SER A 65 8.84 37.03 -13.06
CA SER A 65 8.23 36.95 -11.72
C SER A 65 8.74 35.73 -10.98
N THR A 66 9.30 35.92 -9.80
CA THR A 66 9.66 34.84 -8.89
C THR A 66 8.39 34.31 -8.19
N SER A 67 8.22 33.00 -8.12
CA SER A 67 7.22 32.37 -7.26
C SER A 67 7.91 31.85 -6.00
N ASP A 68 7.28 32.06 -4.85
CA ASP A 68 7.78 31.52 -3.60
C ASP A 68 7.74 30.00 -3.61
N ILE A 69 8.80 29.39 -3.08
CA ILE A 69 8.88 27.95 -2.91
C ILE A 69 8.17 27.60 -1.61
N VAL A 70 7.07 26.88 -1.69
CA VAL A 70 6.37 26.35 -0.51
C VAL A 70 6.86 24.93 -0.28
N GLU A 71 7.71 24.75 0.72
CA GLU A 71 8.12 23.44 1.19
C GLU A 71 7.00 22.86 2.10
N SER A 72 6.57 21.64 1.84
CA SER A 72 5.67 20.91 2.71
C SER A 72 6.35 19.66 3.26
N THR A 73 6.08 19.36 4.52
CA THR A 73 6.60 18.18 5.21
C THR A 73 5.49 17.19 5.52
N VAL A 74 5.85 15.92 5.69
CA VAL A 74 4.99 14.88 6.25
C VAL A 74 5.68 14.33 7.47
N ASP A 75 4.95 14.27 8.58
CA ASP A 75 5.43 13.64 9.79
C ASP A 75 5.30 12.12 9.66
N VAL A 76 6.45 11.42 9.81
CA VAL A 76 6.50 9.96 9.88
C VAL A 76 6.85 9.59 11.32
N SER A 77 5.95 8.89 12.00
CA SER A 77 6.14 8.43 13.37
C SER A 77 6.41 6.93 13.42
N LEU A 78 7.27 6.52 14.37
CA LEU A 78 7.52 5.12 14.70
C LEU A 78 6.47 4.68 15.72
N ASP A 79 5.38 4.08 15.26
CA ASP A 79 4.23 3.69 16.08
C ASP A 79 4.08 2.17 16.25
N LYS A 80 4.88 1.36 15.53
CA LYS A 80 4.77 -0.09 15.50
C LYS A 80 6.04 -0.77 16.00
N ILE A 81 5.89 -1.67 16.95
CA ILE A 81 6.96 -2.56 17.42
C ILE A 81 6.53 -3.99 17.14
N ALA A 82 7.28 -4.69 16.30
CA ALA A 82 7.06 -6.11 16.04
C ALA A 82 8.04 -6.95 16.86
N THR A 83 7.54 -7.88 17.65
CA THR A 83 8.32 -8.81 18.46
C THR A 83 7.91 -10.25 18.19
N VAL A 84 8.87 -11.15 18.32
CA VAL A 84 8.62 -12.60 18.42
C VAL A 84 9.24 -13.10 19.70
N ASP A 85 8.42 -13.53 20.61
CA ASP A 85 8.85 -14.01 21.93
C ASP A 85 8.97 -15.54 21.88
N VAL A 86 10.18 -16.05 22.16
CA VAL A 86 10.46 -17.49 22.19
C VAL A 86 10.78 -17.88 23.63
N GLY A 87 10.04 -18.84 24.18
CA GLY A 87 10.28 -19.35 25.53
C GLY A 87 11.64 -20.01 25.67
N VAL A 88 12.35 -19.71 26.75
CA VAL A 88 13.71 -20.25 27.04
C VAL A 88 13.71 -21.77 27.15
N GLU A 89 12.61 -22.40 27.56
CA GLU A 89 12.47 -23.84 27.67
C GLU A 89 12.61 -24.57 26.33
N ALA A 90 12.17 -23.94 25.23
CA ALA A 90 12.32 -24.49 23.89
C ALA A 90 13.79 -24.44 23.40
N LEU A 91 14.60 -23.55 23.93
CA LEU A 91 16.04 -23.44 23.64
C LEU A 91 16.90 -24.49 24.35
N GLN A 92 16.42 -25.05 25.46
CA GLN A 92 17.20 -26.04 26.26
C GLN A 92 17.31 -27.41 25.59
N GLY A 93 16.45 -27.72 24.61
CA GLY A 93 16.49 -29.00 23.89
C GLY A 93 17.41 -29.01 22.67
N ALA A 94 17.88 -27.87 22.20
CA ALA A 94 18.70 -27.77 21.01
C ALA A 94 20.21 -27.85 21.36
N THR A 95 20.91 -28.79 20.77
CA THR A 95 22.30 -29.13 21.10
C THR A 95 23.33 -28.45 20.21
N SER A 96 22.96 -27.89 19.08
CA SER A 96 23.87 -27.23 18.14
C SER A 96 23.34 -25.85 17.68
N MET A 97 24.27 -24.97 17.26
CA MET A 97 23.93 -23.65 16.68
C MET A 97 23.11 -23.75 15.42
N ASP A 98 23.41 -24.74 14.58
CA ASP A 98 22.67 -24.95 13.32
C ASP A 98 21.24 -25.41 13.62
N ASP A 99 21.03 -26.24 14.63
CA ASP A 99 19.70 -26.65 15.06
C ASP A 99 18.90 -25.49 15.67
N LEU A 100 19.53 -24.66 16.49
CA LEU A 100 18.93 -23.44 17.05
C LEU A 100 18.51 -22.47 15.93
N THR A 101 19.39 -22.25 14.96
CA THR A 101 19.10 -21.38 13.81
C THR A 101 17.89 -21.90 13.02
N ARG A 102 17.92 -23.17 12.66
CA ARG A 102 16.89 -23.78 11.84
C ARG A 102 15.54 -23.90 12.55
N LEU A 103 15.55 -24.25 13.84
CA LEU A 103 14.31 -24.50 14.61
C LEU A 103 13.67 -23.22 15.14
N PHE A 104 14.44 -22.18 15.42
CA PHE A 104 13.91 -20.98 16.08
C PHE A 104 14.18 -19.69 15.30
N VAL A 105 15.39 -19.47 14.76
CA VAL A 105 15.73 -18.19 14.10
C VAL A 105 15.02 -18.03 12.78
N GLU A 106 15.03 -19.06 11.94
CA GLU A 106 14.37 -19.00 10.62
C GLU A 106 12.86 -18.80 10.72
N PRO A 107 12.10 -19.59 11.52
CA PRO A 107 10.67 -19.36 11.68
C PRO A 107 10.33 -18.01 12.33
N ALA A 108 11.15 -17.55 13.29
CA ALA A 108 10.95 -16.24 13.92
C ALA A 108 11.18 -15.09 12.94
N ALA A 109 12.24 -15.18 12.14
CA ALA A 109 12.51 -14.20 11.08
C ALA A 109 11.42 -14.19 10.02
N ALA A 110 10.92 -15.34 9.60
CA ALA A 110 9.81 -15.46 8.66
C ALA A 110 8.51 -14.82 9.22
N ALA A 111 8.19 -15.08 10.50
CA ALA A 111 7.02 -14.49 11.16
C ALA A 111 7.11 -12.96 11.27
N LEU A 112 8.29 -12.41 11.61
CA LEU A 112 8.54 -10.96 11.63
C LEU A 112 8.42 -10.37 10.24
N ALA A 113 9.00 -10.99 9.22
CA ALA A 113 8.90 -10.54 7.84
C ALA A 113 7.46 -10.54 7.35
N GLN A 114 6.70 -11.59 7.66
CA GLN A 114 5.28 -11.67 7.32
C GLN A 114 4.49 -10.53 7.97
N LYS A 115 4.73 -10.24 9.25
CA LYS A 115 4.09 -9.15 9.98
C LYS A 115 4.41 -7.80 9.34
N ILE A 116 5.69 -7.53 9.04
CA ILE A 116 6.14 -6.29 8.40
C ILE A 116 5.52 -6.14 7.00
N ASN A 117 5.55 -7.21 6.18
CA ASN A 117 4.92 -7.20 4.87
C ASN A 117 3.41 -6.92 4.96
N GLN A 118 2.72 -7.54 5.91
CA GLN A 118 1.29 -7.35 6.11
C GLN A 118 0.96 -5.93 6.57
N ASP A 119 1.70 -5.38 7.53
CA ASP A 119 1.51 -4.01 8.00
C ASP A 119 1.78 -2.99 6.90
N GLY A 120 2.77 -3.24 6.04
CA GLY A 120 3.03 -2.41 4.86
C GLY A 120 1.90 -2.51 3.83
N MET A 121 1.44 -3.70 3.54
CA MET A 121 0.34 -3.90 2.60
C MET A 121 -0.99 -3.30 3.08
N GLN A 122 -1.22 -3.14 4.40
CA GLN A 122 -2.40 -2.47 4.93
C GLN A 122 -2.51 -0.98 4.54
N LEU A 123 -1.41 -0.37 4.08
CA LEU A 123 -1.44 1.01 3.57
C LEU A 123 -2.28 1.17 2.29
N TYR A 124 -2.77 0.07 1.68
CA TYR A 124 -3.75 0.16 0.59
C TYR A 124 -4.98 0.98 0.98
N GLN A 125 -5.35 1.01 2.27
CA GLN A 125 -6.51 1.74 2.77
C GLN A 125 -6.42 3.25 2.54
N ASP A 126 -5.22 3.78 2.35
CA ASP A 126 -4.99 5.20 2.11
C ASP A 126 -4.84 5.52 0.60
N VAL A 127 -4.99 4.50 -0.27
CA VAL A 127 -4.89 4.64 -1.73
C VAL A 127 -6.28 4.77 -2.34
N PHE A 128 -6.56 5.89 -2.96
CA PHE A 128 -7.86 6.19 -3.57
C PHE A 128 -7.98 5.75 -5.04
N ASN A 129 -6.86 5.69 -5.78
CA ASN A 129 -6.88 5.25 -7.18
C ASN A 129 -7.07 3.73 -7.24
N HIS A 130 -8.08 3.31 -7.98
CA HIS A 130 -8.33 1.90 -8.21
C HIS A 130 -8.68 1.63 -9.67
N VAL A 131 -8.50 0.39 -10.08
CA VAL A 131 -8.85 -0.13 -11.41
C VAL A 131 -9.40 -1.54 -11.27
N GLY A 132 -10.25 -1.94 -12.21
CA GLY A 132 -10.91 -3.24 -12.18
C GLY A 132 -12.26 -3.21 -11.47
N THR A 133 -12.81 -4.38 -11.24
CA THR A 133 -14.12 -4.57 -10.58
C THR A 133 -13.91 -5.30 -9.26
N ALA A 134 -14.45 -4.75 -8.18
CA ALA A 134 -14.35 -5.37 -6.86
C ALA A 134 -14.91 -6.81 -6.87
N GLY A 135 -14.19 -7.74 -6.24
CA GLY A 135 -14.56 -9.16 -6.20
C GLY A 135 -14.24 -9.97 -7.45
N VAL A 136 -13.62 -9.35 -8.46
CA VAL A 136 -13.19 -10.05 -9.69
C VAL A 136 -11.65 -10.09 -9.72
N THR A 137 -11.08 -11.30 -9.76
CA THR A 137 -9.65 -11.48 -9.89
C THR A 137 -9.17 -10.98 -11.26
N PRO A 138 -8.15 -10.13 -11.35
CA PRO A 138 -7.62 -9.67 -12.62
C PRO A 138 -6.95 -10.83 -13.36
N ALA A 139 -7.42 -11.12 -14.58
CA ALA A 139 -6.98 -12.28 -15.36
C ALA A 139 -6.63 -11.92 -16.82
N THR A 140 -6.38 -10.63 -17.10
CA THR A 140 -6.10 -10.18 -18.48
C THR A 140 -4.99 -9.14 -18.50
N LEU A 141 -4.33 -8.98 -19.65
CA LEU A 141 -3.34 -7.91 -19.85
C LEU A 141 -3.93 -6.51 -19.72
N ASP A 142 -5.26 -6.36 -19.85
CA ASP A 142 -5.92 -5.07 -19.66
C ASP A 142 -5.75 -4.55 -18.23
N ALA A 143 -5.68 -5.42 -17.21
CA ALA A 143 -5.41 -5.03 -15.83
C ALA A 143 -4.09 -4.25 -15.70
N PHE A 144 -3.02 -4.71 -16.35
CA PHE A 144 -1.74 -3.99 -16.40
C PHE A 144 -1.85 -2.65 -17.15
N ALA A 145 -2.59 -2.62 -18.26
CA ALA A 145 -2.78 -1.41 -19.05
C ALA A 145 -3.58 -0.35 -18.26
N GLN A 146 -4.61 -0.74 -17.54
CA GLN A 146 -5.41 0.14 -16.69
C GLN A 146 -4.61 0.65 -15.49
N ALA A 147 -3.84 -0.21 -14.82
CA ALA A 147 -2.94 0.18 -13.73
C ALA A 147 -1.89 1.20 -14.22
N ARG A 148 -1.26 0.93 -15.36
CA ARG A 148 -0.32 1.87 -16.00
C ARG A 148 -0.99 3.20 -16.35
N LYS A 149 -2.22 3.18 -16.88
CA LYS A 149 -3.00 4.38 -17.19
C LYS A 149 -3.28 5.21 -15.93
N ALA A 150 -3.67 4.56 -14.81
CA ALA A 150 -3.90 5.23 -13.53
C ALA A 150 -2.63 5.92 -13.02
N LEU A 151 -1.48 5.23 -13.01
CA LEU A 151 -0.19 5.80 -12.62
C LEU A 151 0.23 6.98 -13.53
N ASN A 152 0.01 6.88 -14.84
CA ASN A 152 0.32 7.95 -15.79
C ASN A 152 -0.56 9.19 -15.57
N ARG A 153 -1.85 9.01 -15.25
CA ARG A 153 -2.76 10.12 -14.91
C ARG A 153 -2.28 10.89 -13.68
N GLN A 154 -1.70 10.17 -12.71
CA GLN A 154 -1.10 10.75 -11.50
C GLN A 154 0.33 11.28 -11.73
N LYS A 155 0.81 11.27 -12.97
CA LYS A 155 2.18 11.72 -13.35
C LYS A 155 3.30 11.00 -12.60
N ALA A 156 3.06 9.77 -12.12
CA ALA A 156 4.10 8.97 -11.50
C ALA A 156 5.24 8.66 -12.51
N PRO A 157 6.52 8.66 -12.10
CA PRO A 157 7.63 8.30 -12.97
C PRO A 157 7.41 6.96 -13.66
N VAL A 158 7.88 6.82 -14.89
CA VAL A 158 7.65 5.60 -15.68
C VAL A 158 8.64 4.47 -15.32
N SER A 159 9.82 4.85 -14.82
CA SER A 159 10.87 3.91 -14.42
C SER A 159 10.64 3.41 -12.99
N GLY A 160 11.03 2.17 -12.70
CA GLY A 160 11.04 1.60 -11.35
C GLY A 160 9.67 1.28 -10.77
N ARG A 161 8.62 1.20 -11.59
CA ARG A 161 7.29 0.80 -11.12
C ARG A 161 7.25 -0.66 -10.77
N ALA A 162 6.63 -0.99 -9.64
CA ALA A 162 6.40 -2.35 -9.16
C ALA A 162 4.91 -2.66 -9.07
N ALA A 163 4.58 -3.93 -9.21
CA ALA A 163 3.24 -4.45 -8.97
C ALA A 163 3.33 -5.69 -8.06
N LEU A 164 2.50 -5.73 -7.03
CA LEU A 164 2.36 -6.84 -6.11
C LEU A 164 0.99 -7.48 -6.31
N TRP A 165 1.01 -8.75 -6.62
CA TRP A 165 -0.17 -9.54 -6.92
C TRP A 165 -0.42 -10.58 -5.83
N ASP A 166 -1.69 -10.86 -5.57
CA ASP A 166 -2.10 -12.01 -4.79
C ASP A 166 -1.89 -13.33 -5.56
N PRO A 167 -1.80 -14.47 -4.89
CA PRO A 167 -1.55 -15.75 -5.55
C PRO A 167 -2.57 -16.11 -6.63
N GLU A 168 -3.84 -15.69 -6.49
CA GLU A 168 -4.89 -15.96 -7.48
C GLU A 168 -4.68 -15.16 -8.77
N ALA A 169 -4.34 -13.88 -8.64
CA ALA A 169 -4.03 -13.03 -9.79
C ALA A 169 -2.74 -13.46 -10.47
N ASP A 170 -1.70 -13.78 -9.69
CA ASP A 170 -0.42 -14.28 -10.20
C ASP A 170 -0.60 -15.55 -11.03
N ALA A 171 -1.37 -16.53 -10.50
CA ALA A 171 -1.70 -17.75 -11.23
C ALA A 171 -2.49 -17.48 -12.52
N ALA A 172 -3.44 -16.54 -12.50
CA ALA A 172 -4.20 -16.16 -13.68
C ALA A 172 -3.32 -15.50 -14.75
N PHE A 173 -2.38 -14.64 -14.34
CA PHE A 173 -1.46 -13.97 -15.27
C PHE A 173 -0.41 -14.91 -15.85
N THR A 174 0.17 -15.81 -15.05
CA THR A 174 1.15 -16.78 -15.52
C THR A 174 0.54 -17.77 -16.51
N ALA A 175 -0.77 -17.97 -16.50
CA ALA A 175 -1.47 -18.79 -17.48
C ALA A 175 -1.78 -18.08 -18.82
N LEU A 176 -1.50 -16.77 -18.94
CA LEU A 176 -1.79 -16.02 -20.15
C LEU A 176 -0.82 -16.38 -21.30
N ASP A 177 -1.38 -16.66 -22.46
CA ASP A 177 -0.67 -16.95 -23.69
C ASP A 177 0.52 -16.00 -23.99
N PRO A 178 0.37 -14.67 -23.91
CA PRO A 178 1.46 -13.74 -24.15
C PRO A 178 2.60 -13.79 -23.12
N ILE A 179 2.37 -14.38 -21.96
CA ILE A 179 3.35 -14.48 -20.87
C ILE A 179 4.04 -15.85 -20.89
N VAL A 180 3.29 -16.92 -21.13
CA VAL A 180 3.80 -18.29 -21.11
C VAL A 180 4.66 -18.59 -22.34
N HIS A 181 4.26 -18.13 -23.52
CA HIS A 181 4.94 -18.45 -24.77
C HIS A 181 6.19 -17.62 -24.97
N ALA A 182 7.36 -18.28 -25.00
CA ALA A 182 8.67 -17.65 -25.15
C ALA A 182 8.80 -16.82 -26.45
N GLU A 183 8.14 -17.22 -27.52
CA GLU A 183 8.13 -16.49 -28.80
C GLU A 183 7.37 -15.15 -28.70
N LYS A 184 6.48 -14.98 -27.73
CA LYS A 184 5.70 -13.75 -27.51
C LYS A 184 6.34 -12.86 -26.47
N CYS A 185 6.86 -13.42 -25.36
CA CYS A 185 7.45 -12.65 -24.26
C CYS A 185 8.99 -12.57 -24.32
N GLY A 186 9.64 -13.39 -25.15
CA GLY A 186 11.11 -13.44 -25.25
C GLY A 186 11.81 -14.12 -24.10
N SER A 187 11.09 -14.80 -23.20
CA SER A 187 11.63 -15.48 -22.02
C SER A 187 10.89 -16.78 -21.73
N VAL A 188 11.60 -17.77 -21.19
CA VAL A 188 11.02 -19.04 -20.72
C VAL A 188 10.79 -19.05 -19.18
N GLN A 189 11.06 -17.96 -18.49
CA GLN A 189 11.02 -17.90 -17.03
C GLN A 189 9.60 -18.12 -16.50
N ALA A 190 8.59 -17.58 -17.15
CA ALA A 190 7.20 -17.78 -16.74
C ALA A 190 6.83 -19.27 -16.71
N LEU A 191 7.26 -20.04 -17.70
CA LEU A 191 6.98 -21.47 -17.77
C LEU A 191 7.80 -22.31 -16.77
N ARG A 192 9.03 -21.89 -16.49
CA ARG A 192 9.95 -22.65 -15.61
C ARG A 192 9.82 -22.31 -14.15
N GLU A 193 9.63 -21.02 -13.84
CA GLU A 193 9.73 -20.46 -12.48
C GLU A 193 8.43 -19.80 -12.01
N GLY A 194 7.40 -19.73 -12.88
CA GLY A 194 6.18 -18.99 -12.58
C GLY A 194 6.37 -17.47 -12.51
N ALA A 195 7.51 -16.94 -12.96
CA ALA A 195 7.81 -15.52 -12.87
C ALA A 195 7.19 -14.75 -14.04
N ILE A 196 6.27 -13.83 -13.76
CA ILE A 196 5.65 -12.95 -14.77
C ILE A 196 6.72 -12.04 -15.42
N GLY A 197 7.71 -11.61 -14.63
CA GLY A 197 8.74 -10.68 -15.07
C GLY A 197 8.22 -9.26 -15.26
N ARG A 198 8.84 -8.52 -16.21
CA ARG A 198 8.48 -7.13 -16.48
C ARG A 198 7.44 -7.05 -17.58
N VAL A 199 6.24 -6.56 -17.23
CA VAL A 199 5.11 -6.39 -18.16
C VAL A 199 4.67 -4.93 -18.18
N MET A 200 4.51 -4.34 -19.36
CA MET A 200 4.06 -2.96 -19.58
C MET A 200 4.80 -1.91 -18.73
N GLY A 201 6.09 -2.15 -18.42
CA GLY A 201 6.95 -1.23 -17.69
C GLY A 201 6.84 -1.32 -16.16
N MET A 202 6.19 -2.35 -15.65
CA MET A 202 6.10 -2.68 -14.21
C MET A 202 6.79 -4.00 -13.94
N ASP A 203 7.58 -4.05 -12.87
CA ASP A 203 8.19 -5.28 -12.37
C ASP A 203 7.17 -5.99 -11.46
N ASN A 204 6.86 -7.25 -11.75
CA ASN A 204 5.76 -7.97 -11.13
C ASN A 204 6.29 -8.96 -10.09
N TYR A 205 5.67 -8.92 -8.92
CA TYR A 205 6.01 -9.77 -7.79
C TYR A 205 4.74 -10.39 -7.21
N MET A 206 4.83 -11.62 -6.76
CA MET A 206 3.78 -12.27 -5.98
C MET A 206 4.03 -12.06 -4.49
N SER A 207 2.97 -11.82 -3.72
CA SER A 207 3.04 -11.73 -2.26
C SER A 207 1.82 -12.38 -1.62
N GLN A 208 2.08 -13.26 -0.65
CA GLN A 208 1.03 -13.85 0.19
C GLN A 208 0.49 -12.88 1.25
N ALA A 209 1.15 -11.73 1.43
CA ALA A 209 0.75 -10.69 2.38
C ALA A 209 -0.27 -9.70 1.81
N VAL A 210 -0.72 -9.89 0.56
CA VAL A 210 -1.76 -9.05 -0.05
C VAL A 210 -3.05 -9.14 0.76
N CYS A 211 -3.55 -7.95 1.17
CA CYS A 211 -4.70 -7.86 2.05
C CYS A 211 -6.02 -7.97 1.28
N ARG A 212 -6.99 -8.64 1.91
CA ARG A 212 -8.38 -8.62 1.46
C ARG A 212 -9.13 -7.54 2.21
N HIS A 213 -9.67 -6.58 1.49
CA HIS A 213 -10.56 -5.56 2.05
C HIS A 213 -11.97 -6.11 2.22
N THR A 214 -12.52 -5.92 3.41
CA THR A 214 -13.93 -6.22 3.68
C THR A 214 -14.67 -4.90 3.75
N ALA A 215 -15.42 -4.60 2.70
CA ALA A 215 -16.18 -3.36 2.59
C ALA A 215 -17.20 -3.21 3.73
N GLY A 216 -17.54 -1.96 4.03
CA GLY A 216 -18.63 -1.63 4.92
C GLY A 216 -19.98 -2.14 4.39
N SER A 217 -20.99 -2.12 5.24
CA SER A 217 -22.34 -2.64 4.95
C SER A 217 -23.31 -1.55 4.48
N LEU A 218 -22.81 -0.38 4.04
CA LEU A 218 -23.68 0.74 3.64
C LEU A 218 -24.55 0.37 2.46
N ALA A 219 -25.85 0.45 2.66
CA ALA A 219 -26.86 0.18 1.63
C ALA A 219 -28.09 1.07 1.76
N ALA A 220 -28.69 1.43 0.63
CA ALA A 220 -30.02 2.04 0.56
C ALA A 220 -31.04 0.94 0.32
N ALA A 221 -32.22 1.02 0.94
CA ALA A 221 -33.30 0.04 0.76
C ALA A 221 -33.84 0.06 -0.67
N SER A 222 -33.82 1.21 -1.34
CA SER A 222 -34.17 1.37 -2.75
C SER A 222 -33.50 2.60 -3.33
N GLY A 223 -33.25 2.57 -4.65
CA GLY A 223 -32.64 3.69 -5.37
C GLY A 223 -31.14 3.80 -5.14
N ASP A 224 -30.59 4.92 -5.55
CA ASP A 224 -29.17 5.20 -5.50
C ASP A 224 -28.78 5.91 -4.20
N ILE A 225 -27.54 5.72 -3.78
CA ILE A 225 -26.91 6.56 -2.77
C ILE A 225 -26.41 7.81 -3.47
N THR A 226 -26.72 8.98 -2.90
CA THR A 226 -26.39 10.28 -3.49
C THR A 226 -25.71 11.20 -2.49
N VAL A 227 -25.00 12.20 -2.98
CA VAL A 227 -24.41 13.27 -2.18
C VAL A 227 -25.50 14.14 -1.58
N SER A 228 -25.45 14.37 -0.27
CA SER A 228 -26.41 15.21 0.45
C SER A 228 -25.90 16.65 0.56
N GLY A 229 -26.51 17.56 -0.19
CA GLY A 229 -26.16 18.97 -0.19
C GLY A 229 -24.88 19.31 -0.95
N ALA A 230 -24.60 20.60 -1.05
CA ALA A 230 -23.40 21.08 -1.75
C ALA A 230 -22.16 20.96 -0.86
N HIS A 231 -21.04 20.57 -1.46
CA HIS A 231 -19.72 20.51 -0.84
C HIS A 231 -18.77 21.49 -1.54
N THR A 232 -18.01 22.23 -0.76
CA THR A 232 -16.98 23.14 -1.28
C THR A 232 -15.73 22.38 -1.67
N ALA A 233 -15.05 22.84 -2.73
CA ALA A 233 -13.76 22.27 -3.12
C ALA A 233 -12.74 22.40 -1.98
N GLY A 234 -11.95 21.35 -1.80
CA GLY A 234 -10.91 21.27 -0.76
C GLY A 234 -11.38 20.68 0.58
N GLY A 235 -12.67 20.39 0.74
CA GLY A 235 -13.19 19.68 1.91
C GLY A 235 -12.82 18.19 1.93
N ASP A 236 -12.83 17.60 3.12
CA ASP A 236 -12.59 16.16 3.34
C ASP A 236 -13.84 15.41 3.83
N ALA A 237 -14.91 16.13 4.19
CA ALA A 237 -16.15 15.56 4.70
C ALA A 237 -17.18 15.41 3.58
N LEU A 238 -17.62 14.18 3.33
CA LEU A 238 -18.66 13.83 2.36
C LEU A 238 -19.90 13.34 3.09
N THR A 239 -21.04 13.95 2.83
CA THR A 239 -22.33 13.53 3.38
C THR A 239 -23.11 12.79 2.33
N LEU A 240 -23.51 11.55 2.62
CA LEU A 240 -24.30 10.71 1.74
C LEU A 240 -25.71 10.50 2.29
N THR A 241 -26.66 10.37 1.38
CA THR A 241 -28.07 10.10 1.68
C THR A 241 -28.63 9.07 0.70
N GLY A 242 -29.71 8.43 1.07
CA GLY A 242 -30.43 7.45 0.26
C GLY A 242 -31.74 7.06 0.93
N THR A 243 -32.59 6.35 0.21
CA THR A 243 -33.87 5.88 0.76
C THR A 243 -33.61 4.83 1.83
N THR A 244 -33.96 5.14 3.08
CA THR A 244 -33.75 4.26 4.25
C THR A 244 -32.31 3.73 4.29
N LEU A 245 -31.35 4.68 4.34
CA LEU A 245 -29.93 4.35 4.38
C LEU A 245 -29.60 3.63 5.68
N THR A 246 -28.88 2.50 5.60
CA THR A 246 -28.46 1.68 6.74
C THR A 246 -27.04 1.19 6.55
N GLY A 247 -26.38 0.80 7.65
CA GLY A 247 -25.06 0.19 7.62
C GLY A 247 -23.93 1.14 7.98
N THR A 248 -22.74 0.78 7.57
CA THR A 248 -21.48 1.45 7.93
C THR A 248 -20.55 1.54 6.74
N LEU A 249 -19.66 2.51 6.75
CA LEU A 249 -18.45 2.56 5.92
C LEU A 249 -17.24 2.27 6.79
N LYS A 250 -16.25 1.62 6.23
CA LYS A 250 -14.98 1.31 6.88
C LYS A 250 -13.84 2.09 6.28
N LYS A 251 -12.79 2.31 7.04
CA LYS A 251 -11.54 2.84 6.51
C LYS A 251 -11.04 1.97 5.35
N GLY A 252 -10.72 2.61 4.22
CA GLY A 252 -10.29 1.92 3.00
C GLY A 252 -11.42 1.59 2.02
N ASP A 253 -12.69 1.85 2.36
CA ASP A 253 -13.78 1.74 1.39
C ASP A 253 -13.57 2.75 0.26
N LEU A 254 -13.79 2.31 -0.97
CA LEU A 254 -13.63 3.12 -2.17
C LEU A 254 -14.98 3.67 -2.61
N ILE A 255 -14.99 4.96 -2.87
CA ILE A 255 -16.17 5.73 -3.26
C ILE A 255 -15.87 6.44 -4.59
N ASP A 256 -16.73 6.22 -5.58
CA ASP A 256 -16.69 6.97 -6.83
C ASP A 256 -17.85 7.95 -6.89
N VAL A 257 -17.52 9.22 -7.10
CA VAL A 257 -18.50 10.30 -7.24
C VAL A 257 -18.00 11.37 -8.22
N ALA A 258 -18.89 11.87 -9.06
CA ALA A 258 -18.59 12.92 -10.05
C ALA A 258 -17.36 12.62 -10.94
N GLY A 259 -17.08 11.34 -11.23
CA GLY A 259 -15.94 10.90 -12.02
C GLY A 259 -14.59 10.91 -11.30
N GLY A 260 -14.58 11.20 -10.00
CA GLY A 260 -13.43 11.06 -9.11
C GLY A 260 -13.54 9.83 -8.21
N SER A 261 -12.40 9.26 -7.82
CA SER A 261 -12.31 8.15 -6.88
C SER A 261 -11.74 8.65 -5.55
N PHE A 262 -12.32 8.20 -4.46
CA PHE A 262 -11.98 8.60 -3.09
C PHE A 262 -11.89 7.37 -2.20
N THR A 263 -11.05 7.43 -1.17
CA THR A 263 -11.01 6.42 -0.11
C THR A 263 -11.54 7.01 1.20
N VAL A 264 -12.25 6.19 1.95
CA VAL A 264 -12.73 6.54 3.30
C VAL A 264 -11.57 6.44 4.29
N THR A 265 -11.31 7.51 5.02
CA THR A 265 -10.15 7.58 5.94
C THR A 265 -10.48 7.12 7.36
N HIS A 266 -11.76 7.14 7.76
CA HIS A 266 -12.22 6.75 9.09
C HIS A 266 -13.55 6.00 8.99
N ASP A 267 -13.75 5.06 9.89
CA ASP A 267 -15.02 4.35 9.98
C ASP A 267 -16.17 5.34 10.26
N ALA A 268 -17.29 5.10 9.58
CA ALA A 268 -18.49 5.91 9.73
C ALA A 268 -19.74 5.02 9.79
N ALA A 269 -20.75 5.46 10.51
CA ALA A 269 -22.04 4.78 10.62
C ALA A 269 -23.18 5.72 10.23
N VAL A 270 -24.26 5.14 9.74
CA VAL A 270 -25.48 5.90 9.42
C VAL A 270 -26.10 6.45 10.70
N ALA A 271 -26.39 7.76 10.69
CA ALA A 271 -27.12 8.46 11.71
C ALA A 271 -28.22 9.31 11.06
N GLU A 272 -29.45 9.25 11.57
CA GLU A 272 -30.60 10.03 11.07
C GLU A 272 -30.83 9.90 9.54
N GLY A 273 -30.59 8.69 8.96
CA GLY A 273 -30.77 8.44 7.54
C GLY A 273 -29.71 9.06 6.62
N LYS A 274 -28.60 9.54 7.18
CA LYS A 274 -27.43 10.05 6.48
C LYS A 274 -26.15 9.43 7.05
N ILE A 275 -25.09 9.46 6.27
CA ILE A 275 -23.75 9.12 6.74
C ILE A 275 -22.79 10.26 6.37
N VAL A 276 -22.00 10.68 7.35
CA VAL A 276 -20.90 11.63 7.15
C VAL A 276 -19.61 10.86 7.23
N CYS A 277 -18.87 10.76 6.13
CA CYS A 277 -17.59 10.11 6.07
C CYS A 277 -16.50 11.12 5.70
N ARG A 278 -15.28 10.86 6.19
CA ARG A 278 -14.08 11.58 5.76
C ARG A 278 -13.42 10.83 4.63
N VAL A 279 -13.03 11.57 3.60
CA VAL A 279 -12.47 10.99 2.38
C VAL A 279 -11.14 11.64 1.99
N ALA A 280 -10.34 10.91 1.26
CA ALA A 280 -9.12 11.38 0.62
C ALA A 280 -9.13 10.93 -0.87
N PRO A 281 -8.64 11.76 -1.79
CA PRO A 281 -8.14 13.13 -1.63
C PRO A 281 -9.26 14.13 -1.33
N ALA A 282 -8.90 15.40 -1.18
CA ALA A 282 -9.88 16.48 -0.99
C ALA A 282 -10.93 16.51 -2.10
N LEU A 283 -12.17 16.75 -1.72
CA LEU A 283 -13.32 16.77 -2.62
C LEU A 283 -13.22 17.91 -3.64
N PRO A 284 -13.68 17.71 -4.87
CA PRO A 284 -14.01 18.82 -5.77
C PRO A 284 -15.29 19.54 -5.27
N ALA A 285 -15.65 20.65 -5.89
CA ALA A 285 -16.96 21.25 -5.65
C ALA A 285 -18.06 20.28 -6.13
N LEU A 286 -19.00 19.94 -5.25
CA LEU A 286 -20.16 19.11 -5.54
C LEU A 286 -21.42 19.92 -5.30
N SER A 287 -22.43 19.73 -6.15
CA SER A 287 -23.69 20.48 -6.08
C SER A 287 -24.73 19.80 -5.19
N GLY A 288 -24.53 18.51 -4.92
CA GLY A 288 -25.51 17.66 -4.26
C GLY A 288 -26.41 16.91 -5.24
N GLY A 289 -26.79 15.69 -4.88
CA GLY A 289 -27.57 14.80 -5.74
C GLY A 289 -26.75 13.95 -6.71
N GLU A 290 -25.41 14.13 -6.75
CA GLU A 290 -24.54 13.26 -7.54
C GLU A 290 -24.65 11.81 -7.04
N LYS A 291 -24.74 10.88 -8.00
CA LYS A 291 -24.76 9.46 -7.72
C LYS A 291 -23.41 8.99 -7.20
N VAL A 292 -23.45 8.15 -6.18
CA VAL A 292 -22.28 7.55 -5.54
C VAL A 292 -22.26 6.06 -5.83
N SER A 293 -21.10 5.56 -6.24
CA SER A 293 -20.81 4.13 -6.37
C SER A 293 -19.84 3.69 -5.27
N LEU A 294 -20.13 2.58 -4.63
CA LEU A 294 -19.28 1.98 -3.60
C LEU A 294 -18.67 0.71 -4.15
N ALA A 295 -17.37 0.53 -3.96
CA ALA A 295 -16.71 -0.74 -4.28
C ALA A 295 -17.02 -1.78 -3.20
N GLY A 296 -17.33 -3.00 -3.63
CA GLY A 296 -17.52 -4.13 -2.73
C GLY A 296 -16.20 -4.66 -2.14
N SER A 297 -16.30 -5.72 -1.33
CA SER A 297 -15.12 -6.40 -0.80
C SER A 297 -14.23 -6.92 -1.94
N HIS A 298 -12.93 -6.74 -1.81
CA HIS A 298 -11.95 -7.04 -2.86
C HIS A 298 -10.58 -7.40 -2.29
N THR A 299 -9.74 -8.01 -3.12
CA THR A 299 -8.32 -8.19 -2.83
C THR A 299 -7.54 -6.98 -3.33
N ALA A 300 -6.74 -6.36 -2.46
CA ALA A 300 -6.05 -5.10 -2.72
C ALA A 300 -4.66 -5.35 -3.34
N ASN A 301 -4.62 -5.67 -4.63
CA ASN A 301 -3.37 -5.73 -5.39
C ASN A 301 -2.80 -4.31 -5.58
N LEU A 302 -1.50 -4.12 -5.35
CA LEU A 302 -0.87 -2.80 -5.39
C LEU A 302 0.05 -2.64 -6.60
N CYS A 303 -0.17 -1.58 -7.38
CA CYS A 303 0.73 -1.12 -8.43
C CYS A 303 1.22 0.28 -8.08
N PHE A 304 2.53 0.47 -7.92
CA PHE A 304 3.07 1.72 -7.38
C PHE A 304 4.48 2.04 -7.90
N HIS A 305 4.92 3.26 -7.66
CA HIS A 305 6.30 3.68 -7.77
C HIS A 305 6.93 3.67 -6.36
N PRO A 306 8.22 3.32 -6.17
CA PRO A 306 8.86 3.22 -4.85
C PRO A 306 8.63 4.42 -3.93
N MET A 307 8.58 5.63 -4.47
CA MET A 307 8.33 6.86 -3.70
C MET A 307 6.87 7.03 -3.22
N ALA A 308 5.96 6.11 -3.55
CA ALA A 308 4.58 6.18 -3.04
C ALA A 308 4.49 5.81 -1.56
N PHE A 309 5.43 5.00 -1.08
CA PHE A 309 5.50 4.56 0.30
C PHE A 309 6.90 4.77 0.85
N ALA A 310 7.01 5.10 2.13
CA ALA A 310 8.27 5.19 2.86
C ALA A 310 8.30 4.16 3.98
N PHE A 311 9.40 3.45 4.10
CA PHE A 311 9.64 2.50 5.17
C PHE A 311 10.82 2.95 6.01
N VAL A 312 10.59 3.06 7.30
CA VAL A 312 11.60 3.50 8.24
C VAL A 312 11.69 2.50 9.38
N THR A 313 12.90 2.14 9.75
CA THR A 313 13.17 1.27 10.90
C THR A 313 14.19 1.93 11.81
N ARG A 314 14.06 1.69 13.12
CA ARG A 314 15.04 2.08 14.12
C ARG A 314 15.39 0.87 14.99
N PRO A 315 16.66 0.58 15.20
CA PRO A 315 17.05 -0.44 16.17
C PRO A 315 16.62 0.02 17.56
N LEU A 316 16.02 -0.90 18.32
CA LEU A 316 15.72 -0.64 19.73
C LEU A 316 17.05 -0.50 20.49
N PRO A 317 17.16 0.47 21.42
CA PRO A 317 18.33 0.55 22.29
C PRO A 317 18.43 -0.73 23.12
N ALA A 318 19.63 -1.32 23.13
CA ALA A 318 19.95 -2.55 23.88
C ALA A 318 19.99 -2.28 25.39
#